data_587259aaecc4e6b038ec4ba5957393ff
#
_entry.id   587259aaecc4e6b038ec4ba5957393ff
#
_cell.length_a   1.000
_cell.length_b   1.000
_cell.length_c   1.000
_cell.angle_alpha   90.00
_cell.angle_beta   90.00
_cell.angle_gamma   90.00
#
_symmetry.space_group_name_H-M   'P 1'
#
loop_
_entity.id
_entity.type
_entity.pdbx_description
1 polymer ?
#
loop_
_entity_poly.entity_id
_entity_poly.type
_entity_poly.pdbx_seq_one_letter_code
_entity_poly.pdbx_strand_id
1 'polypeptide(L)'
;MIRAICLNPAIDRTYYIDGYVPGRPYRQIQPKVDVGGKGINAAKVCAQLGEPVACYGFIGCENGEKVLRTLKDYGIENHFLSVDGETRTTVNIIDHEKGRESEIIEPGPYVSEAQAQALLDELEKGLTAGDVVLCSGISACGVWKDVYVRISQMCGDVGAKCILDTNGANLLDSLRGHYLMIKPNARELTEICGQ
;
A
#
# COMPACT_ATOMS: atom_id res chain seq x y z
N MET A 1 15.55 -8.02 -8.16
CA MET A 1 14.34 -7.21 -8.46
C MET A 1 13.71 -6.74 -7.16
N ILE A 2 13.02 -5.58 -7.17
CA ILE A 2 12.20 -5.14 -6.03
C ILE A 2 10.76 -5.58 -6.26
N ARG A 3 10.14 -6.25 -5.26
CA ARG A 3 8.75 -6.69 -5.29
C ARG A 3 7.95 -5.92 -4.24
N ALA A 4 7.18 -4.94 -4.65
CA ALA A 4 6.40 -4.11 -3.76
C ALA A 4 5.00 -4.72 -3.54
N ILE A 5 4.70 -5.06 -2.30
CA ILE A 5 3.38 -5.56 -1.90
C ILE A 5 2.53 -4.37 -1.45
N CYS A 6 1.45 -4.11 -2.16
CA CYS A 6 0.48 -3.07 -1.85
C CYS A 6 -0.92 -3.68 -1.85
N LEU A 7 -1.31 -4.29 -0.74
CA LEU A 7 -2.54 -5.07 -0.65
C LEU A 7 -3.82 -4.22 -0.78
N ASN A 8 -3.73 -2.92 -0.50
CA ASN A 8 -4.87 -2.02 -0.49
C ASN A 8 -4.50 -0.65 -1.09
N PRO A 9 -4.26 -0.58 -2.41
CA PRO A 9 -3.96 0.67 -3.10
C PRO A 9 -5.12 1.68 -2.98
N ALA A 10 -4.85 2.93 -3.31
CA ALA A 10 -5.85 3.98 -3.26
C ALA A 10 -5.73 4.96 -4.41
N ILE A 11 -6.82 5.66 -4.70
CA ILE A 11 -6.80 6.91 -5.46
C ILE A 11 -6.82 8.05 -4.46
N ASP A 12 -5.70 8.75 -4.33
CA ASP A 12 -5.55 9.88 -3.42
C ASP A 12 -6.09 11.15 -4.06
N ARG A 13 -7.06 11.80 -3.42
CA ARG A 13 -7.65 13.07 -3.83
C ARG A 13 -7.29 14.15 -2.83
N THR A 14 -6.32 15.00 -3.16
CA THR A 14 -5.86 16.06 -2.28
C THR A 14 -6.48 17.40 -2.64
N TYR A 15 -7.21 17.97 -1.70
CA TYR A 15 -7.81 19.30 -1.78
C TYR A 15 -6.98 20.29 -0.97
N TYR A 16 -6.52 21.34 -1.60
CA TYR A 16 -5.83 22.45 -0.95
C TYR A 16 -6.85 23.55 -0.67
N ILE A 17 -7.13 23.79 0.62
CA ILE A 17 -8.17 24.73 1.07
C ILE A 17 -7.61 25.56 2.23
N ASP A 18 -7.09 26.73 1.92
CA ASP A 18 -6.60 27.64 2.93
C ASP A 18 -7.73 28.16 3.83
N GLY A 19 -7.49 28.16 5.13
CA GLY A 19 -8.51 28.55 6.11
C GLY A 19 -9.69 27.60 6.22
N TYR A 20 -9.48 26.30 5.95
CA TYR A 20 -10.55 25.29 6.03
C TYR A 20 -11.30 25.31 7.36
N VAL A 21 -12.64 25.38 7.28
CA VAL A 21 -13.57 25.35 8.41
C VAL A 21 -14.63 24.28 8.18
N PRO A 22 -14.74 23.25 9.05
CA PRO A 22 -15.79 22.25 8.97
C PRO A 22 -17.20 22.87 8.96
N GLY A 23 -18.13 22.25 8.26
CA GLY A 23 -19.54 22.71 8.20
C GLY A 23 -19.83 23.80 7.15
N ARG A 24 -18.84 24.18 6.34
CA ARG A 24 -19.02 25.12 5.22
C ARG A 24 -18.91 24.41 3.88
N PRO A 25 -19.73 24.80 2.87
CA PRO A 25 -19.56 24.28 1.52
C PRO A 25 -18.39 24.97 0.83
N TYR A 26 -17.50 24.16 0.22
CA TYR A 26 -16.42 24.61 -0.65
C TYR A 26 -16.75 24.21 -2.08
N ARG A 27 -16.80 25.18 -3.00
CA ARG A 27 -17.23 24.97 -4.39
C ARG A 27 -16.10 25.24 -5.37
N GLN A 28 -16.13 24.58 -6.53
CA GLN A 28 -15.20 24.77 -7.63
C GLN A 28 -13.73 24.48 -7.29
N ILE A 29 -13.47 23.69 -6.23
CA ILE A 29 -12.13 23.24 -5.87
C ILE A 29 -11.87 21.91 -6.56
N GLN A 30 -10.83 21.86 -7.37
CA GLN A 30 -10.40 20.64 -8.04
C GLN A 30 -9.31 19.95 -7.22
N PRO A 31 -9.43 18.64 -6.94
CA PRO A 31 -8.39 17.90 -6.26
C PRO A 31 -7.20 17.65 -7.17
N LYS A 32 -6.01 17.61 -6.60
CA LYS A 32 -4.92 16.86 -7.19
C LYS A 32 -5.23 15.38 -7.01
N VAL A 33 -5.26 14.62 -8.10
CA VAL A 33 -5.53 13.17 -8.07
C VAL A 33 -4.23 12.43 -8.37
N ASP A 34 -3.88 11.47 -7.52
CA ASP A 34 -2.72 10.59 -7.70
C ASP A 34 -3.10 9.15 -7.36
N VAL A 35 -2.34 8.20 -7.88
CA VAL A 35 -2.41 6.80 -7.46
C VAL A 35 -1.48 6.60 -6.29
N GLY A 36 -2.04 6.16 -5.17
CA GLY A 36 -1.38 6.02 -3.89
C GLY A 36 -1.45 4.61 -3.32
N GLY A 37 -1.11 4.55 -2.05
CA GLY A 37 -0.80 3.35 -1.29
C GLY A 37 0.70 3.23 -1.06
N LYS A 38 1.11 2.96 0.19
CA LYS A 38 2.54 2.97 0.58
C LYS A 38 3.41 2.13 -0.35
N GLY A 39 2.97 0.91 -0.73
CA GLY A 39 3.71 0.02 -1.63
C GLY A 39 3.89 0.60 -3.03
N ILE A 40 2.83 1.18 -3.62
CA ILE A 40 2.91 1.82 -4.94
C ILE A 40 3.82 3.05 -4.90
N ASN A 41 3.72 3.87 -3.84
CA ASN A 41 4.57 5.04 -3.71
C ASN A 41 6.06 4.67 -3.64
N ALA A 42 6.40 3.63 -2.89
CA ALA A 42 7.76 3.10 -2.85
C ALA A 42 8.20 2.54 -4.21
N ALA A 43 7.32 1.80 -4.90
CA ALA A 43 7.59 1.26 -6.23
C ALA A 43 7.88 2.36 -7.25
N LYS A 44 7.08 3.45 -7.27
CA LYS A 44 7.33 4.61 -8.14
C LYS A 44 8.71 5.22 -7.91
N VAL A 45 9.13 5.38 -6.65
CA VAL A 45 10.47 5.90 -6.32
C VAL A 45 11.56 4.95 -6.79
N CYS A 46 11.44 3.66 -6.54
CA CYS A 46 12.42 2.67 -7.00
C CYS A 46 12.55 2.66 -8.52
N ALA A 47 11.42 2.70 -9.26
CA ALA A 47 11.43 2.77 -10.72
C ALA A 47 12.10 4.06 -11.23
N GLN A 48 11.85 5.21 -10.60
CA GLN A 48 12.51 6.48 -10.92
C GLN A 48 14.03 6.45 -10.69
N LEU A 49 14.49 5.63 -9.74
CA LEU A 49 15.92 5.39 -9.47
C LEU A 49 16.54 4.36 -10.44
N GLY A 50 15.76 3.82 -11.38
CA GLY A 50 16.23 2.88 -12.40
C GLY A 50 16.22 1.42 -11.97
N GLU A 51 15.62 1.09 -10.82
CA GLU A 51 15.53 -0.28 -10.35
C GLU A 51 14.38 -1.04 -11.03
N PRO A 52 14.53 -2.32 -11.39
CA PRO A 52 13.43 -3.15 -11.86
C PRO A 52 12.47 -3.46 -10.71
N VAL A 53 11.19 -3.12 -10.90
CA VAL A 53 10.15 -3.21 -9.87
C VAL A 53 8.94 -3.96 -10.39
N ALA A 54 8.39 -4.85 -9.56
CA ALA A 54 7.07 -5.46 -9.74
C ALA A 54 6.15 -5.10 -8.56
N CYS A 55 4.86 -4.87 -8.83
CA CYS A 55 3.85 -4.58 -7.81
C CYS A 55 2.82 -5.70 -7.71
N TYR A 56 2.47 -6.06 -6.48
CA TYR A 56 1.52 -7.11 -6.12
C TYR A 56 0.43 -6.57 -5.19
N GLY A 57 -0.81 -6.97 -5.38
CA GLY A 57 -1.91 -6.56 -4.53
C GLY A 57 -3.28 -6.81 -5.16
N PHE A 58 -4.29 -6.07 -4.73
CA PHE A 58 -5.66 -6.22 -5.18
C PHE A 58 -6.20 -4.90 -5.72
N ILE A 59 -6.94 -4.97 -6.82
CA ILE A 59 -7.59 -3.82 -7.44
C ILE A 59 -9.01 -4.18 -7.86
N GLY A 60 -9.87 -3.19 -7.99
CA GLY A 60 -11.21 -3.37 -8.52
C GLY A 60 -11.75 -2.15 -9.24
N CYS A 61 -12.63 -2.41 -10.18
CA CYS A 61 -13.37 -1.43 -10.97
C CYS A 61 -12.52 -0.33 -11.64
N GLU A 62 -13.12 0.84 -11.84
CA GLU A 62 -12.53 1.94 -12.60
C GLU A 62 -11.28 2.54 -11.94
N ASN A 63 -11.23 2.63 -10.61
CA ASN A 63 -10.05 3.09 -9.91
C ASN A 63 -8.89 2.10 -10.03
N GLY A 64 -9.16 0.79 -10.09
CA GLY A 64 -8.17 -0.23 -10.38
C GLY A 64 -7.48 -0.01 -11.73
N GLU A 65 -8.24 0.34 -12.76
CA GLU A 65 -7.69 0.67 -14.08
C GLU A 65 -6.76 1.89 -14.06
N LYS A 66 -7.03 2.87 -13.18
CA LYS A 66 -6.12 4.01 -12.98
C LYS A 66 -4.81 3.57 -12.35
N VAL A 67 -4.85 2.61 -11.41
CA VAL A 67 -3.66 2.01 -10.82
C VAL A 67 -2.82 1.36 -11.91
N LEU A 68 -3.41 0.47 -12.73
CA LEU A 68 -2.70 -0.24 -13.79
C LEU A 68 -2.04 0.70 -14.80
N ARG A 69 -2.75 1.75 -15.22
CA ARG A 69 -2.19 2.78 -16.12
C ARG A 69 -0.97 3.46 -15.50
N THR A 70 -1.07 3.85 -14.24
CA THR A 70 0.05 4.48 -13.53
C THR A 70 1.27 3.56 -13.45
N LEU A 71 1.09 2.28 -13.11
CA LEU A 71 2.19 1.33 -13.07
C LEU A 71 2.87 1.21 -14.44
N LYS A 72 2.08 1.14 -15.52
CA LYS A 72 2.59 1.09 -16.89
C LYS A 72 3.40 2.34 -17.24
N ASP A 73 2.92 3.53 -16.86
CA ASP A 73 3.61 4.80 -17.13
C ASP A 73 4.97 4.89 -16.43
N TYR A 74 5.12 4.22 -15.27
CA TYR A 74 6.40 4.12 -14.54
C TYR A 74 7.25 2.92 -14.96
N GLY A 75 6.79 2.08 -15.90
CA GLY A 75 7.51 0.86 -16.30
C GLY A 75 7.54 -0.21 -15.20
N ILE A 76 6.60 -0.19 -14.28
CA ILE A 76 6.48 -1.13 -13.17
C ILE A 76 5.70 -2.36 -13.64
N GLU A 77 6.25 -3.56 -13.40
CA GLU A 77 5.59 -4.81 -13.71
C GLU A 77 4.37 -5.02 -12.82
N ASN A 78 3.24 -5.41 -13.41
CA ASN A 78 1.97 -5.53 -12.72
C ASN A 78 1.59 -6.99 -12.43
N HIS A 79 1.37 -7.29 -11.16
CA HIS A 79 0.85 -8.55 -10.63
C HIS A 79 -0.36 -8.32 -9.69
N PHE A 80 -1.14 -7.29 -9.94
CA PHE A 80 -2.38 -7.08 -9.20
C PHE A 80 -3.46 -8.07 -9.65
N LEU A 81 -4.20 -8.61 -8.68
CA LEU A 81 -5.37 -9.44 -8.92
C LEU A 81 -6.64 -8.59 -8.84
N SER A 82 -7.56 -8.83 -9.79
CA SER A 82 -8.86 -8.17 -9.79
C SER A 82 -9.77 -8.79 -8.74
N VAL A 83 -10.46 -7.94 -7.98
CA VAL A 83 -11.45 -8.32 -6.98
C VAL A 83 -12.75 -7.56 -7.21
N ASP A 84 -13.85 -8.07 -6.64
CA ASP A 84 -15.14 -7.39 -6.67
C ASP A 84 -15.11 -6.14 -5.78
N GLY A 85 -15.74 -5.07 -6.24
CA GLY A 85 -15.78 -3.78 -5.55
C GLY A 85 -14.77 -2.77 -6.11
N GLU A 86 -14.79 -1.57 -5.58
CA GLU A 86 -13.98 -0.46 -6.07
C GLU A 86 -12.65 -0.36 -5.30
N THR A 87 -11.55 -0.12 -6.00
CA THR A 87 -10.32 0.34 -5.36
C THR A 87 -10.58 1.65 -4.63
N ARG A 88 -10.23 1.70 -3.35
CA ARG A 88 -10.60 2.78 -2.44
C ARG A 88 -10.11 4.15 -2.87
N THR A 89 -10.80 5.17 -2.39
CA THR A 89 -10.35 6.56 -2.45
C THR A 89 -9.88 7.02 -1.08
N THR A 90 -8.83 7.83 -1.05
CA THR A 90 -8.44 8.64 0.12
C THR A 90 -8.66 10.10 -0.21
N VAL A 91 -9.35 10.83 0.65
CA VAL A 91 -9.55 12.28 0.52
C VAL A 91 -8.67 12.99 1.54
N ASN A 92 -7.75 13.82 1.05
CA ASN A 92 -6.88 14.66 1.87
C ASN A 92 -7.31 16.11 1.75
N ILE A 93 -7.50 16.79 2.86
CA ILE A 93 -7.76 18.24 2.93
C ILE A 93 -6.55 18.89 3.60
N ILE A 94 -5.82 19.69 2.85
CA ILE A 94 -4.61 20.39 3.32
C ILE A 94 -4.94 21.88 3.47
N ASP A 95 -4.78 22.37 4.69
CA ASP A 95 -4.95 23.79 5.07
C ASP A 95 -3.57 24.36 5.42
N HIS A 96 -2.91 24.97 4.44
CA HIS A 96 -1.57 25.54 4.65
C HIS A 96 -1.58 26.75 5.60
N GLU A 97 -2.67 27.54 5.58
CA GLU A 97 -2.80 28.72 6.47
C GLU A 97 -2.75 28.32 7.94
N LYS A 98 -3.38 27.18 8.28
CA LYS A 98 -3.44 26.68 9.66
C LYS A 98 -2.48 25.53 9.96
N GLY A 99 -1.69 25.09 8.98
CA GLY A 99 -0.76 23.96 9.13
C GLY A 99 -1.45 22.67 9.53
N ARG A 100 -2.64 22.38 8.97
CA ARG A 100 -3.44 21.21 9.33
C ARG A 100 -3.73 20.33 8.11
N GLU A 101 -3.81 19.04 8.39
CA GLU A 101 -4.22 18.04 7.43
C GLU A 101 -5.35 17.20 8.01
N SER A 102 -6.35 16.88 7.18
CA SER A 102 -7.45 15.97 7.51
C SER A 102 -7.55 14.91 6.42
N GLU A 103 -7.66 13.67 6.84
CA GLU A 103 -7.68 12.53 5.94
C GLU A 103 -8.94 11.71 6.17
N ILE A 104 -9.62 11.34 5.06
CA ILE A 104 -10.76 10.41 5.05
C ILE A 104 -10.34 9.21 4.22
N ILE A 105 -10.25 8.05 4.84
CA ILE A 105 -9.73 6.82 4.24
C ILE A 105 -10.87 5.82 4.12
N GLU A 106 -11.16 5.41 2.88
CA GLU A 106 -12.10 4.32 2.62
C GLU A 106 -11.47 2.94 2.93
N PRO A 107 -12.25 1.91 3.30
CA PRO A 107 -11.73 0.59 3.65
C PRO A 107 -11.15 -0.17 2.45
N GLY A 108 -11.64 0.09 1.23
CA GLY A 108 -11.31 -0.67 0.03
C GLY A 108 -12.17 -1.93 -0.12
N PRO A 109 -11.93 -2.72 -1.20
CA PRO A 109 -12.72 -3.90 -1.50
C PRO A 109 -12.44 -5.05 -0.51
N TYR A 110 -13.41 -5.95 -0.40
CA TYR A 110 -13.24 -7.20 0.33
C TYR A 110 -12.46 -8.21 -0.54
N VAL A 111 -11.51 -8.89 0.08
CA VAL A 111 -10.69 -9.94 -0.56
C VAL A 111 -10.99 -11.27 0.12
N SER A 112 -11.42 -12.27 -0.65
CA SER A 112 -11.63 -13.62 -0.13
C SER A 112 -10.29 -14.33 0.18
N GLU A 113 -10.34 -15.36 1.03
CA GLU A 113 -9.15 -16.18 1.31
C GLU A 113 -8.55 -16.81 0.05
N ALA A 114 -9.40 -17.25 -0.90
CA ALA A 114 -8.94 -17.82 -2.16
C ALA A 114 -8.18 -16.79 -3.02
N GLN A 115 -8.65 -15.54 -3.06
CA GLN A 115 -7.94 -14.44 -3.75
C GLN A 115 -6.63 -14.08 -3.03
N ALA A 116 -6.64 -14.06 -1.71
CA ALA A 116 -5.43 -13.81 -0.92
C ALA A 116 -4.38 -14.92 -1.17
N GLN A 117 -4.80 -16.20 -1.21
CA GLN A 117 -3.90 -17.30 -1.54
C GLN A 117 -3.38 -17.20 -2.98
N ALA A 118 -4.22 -16.87 -3.94
CA ALA A 118 -3.81 -16.69 -5.33
C ALA A 118 -2.72 -15.60 -5.49
N LEU A 119 -2.76 -14.53 -4.68
CA LEU A 119 -1.71 -13.52 -4.67
C LEU A 119 -0.38 -14.06 -4.13
N LEU A 120 -0.42 -14.88 -3.07
CA LEU A 120 0.79 -15.52 -2.54
C LEU A 120 1.37 -16.50 -3.57
N ASP A 121 0.53 -17.30 -4.22
CA ASP A 121 0.95 -18.24 -5.28
C ASP A 121 1.58 -17.49 -6.47
N GLU A 122 1.05 -16.32 -6.81
CA GLU A 122 1.62 -15.47 -7.88
C GLU A 122 2.97 -14.87 -7.48
N LEU A 123 3.12 -14.44 -6.23
CA LEU A 123 4.40 -13.95 -5.71
C LEU A 123 5.44 -15.09 -5.70
N GLU A 124 5.06 -16.28 -5.24
CA GLU A 124 5.95 -17.44 -5.11
C GLU A 124 6.55 -17.86 -6.45
N LYS A 125 5.75 -17.88 -7.53
CA LYS A 125 6.20 -18.26 -8.88
C LYS A 125 7.40 -17.47 -9.39
N GLY A 126 7.49 -16.19 -9.00
CA GLY A 126 8.54 -15.30 -9.48
C GLY A 126 9.64 -15.00 -8.46
N LEU A 127 9.48 -15.41 -7.19
CA LEU A 127 10.38 -15.04 -6.10
C LEU A 127 11.72 -15.78 -6.18
N THR A 128 12.82 -15.03 -6.07
CA THR A 128 14.19 -15.56 -6.13
C THR A 128 15.07 -15.02 -5.01
N ALA A 129 16.19 -15.70 -4.70
CA ALA A 129 17.12 -15.33 -3.63
C ALA A 129 17.70 -13.90 -3.73
N GLY A 130 17.77 -13.33 -4.92
CA GLY A 130 18.26 -11.96 -5.14
C GLY A 130 17.21 -10.86 -4.97
N ASP A 131 15.96 -11.22 -4.69
CA ASP A 131 14.87 -10.26 -4.61
C ASP A 131 14.80 -9.56 -3.25
N VAL A 132 14.26 -8.34 -3.26
CA VAL A 132 13.86 -7.59 -2.08
C VAL A 132 12.35 -7.39 -2.12
N VAL A 133 11.65 -8.00 -1.18
CA VAL A 133 10.19 -7.87 -1.03
C VAL A 133 9.89 -6.78 -0.02
N LEU A 134 9.14 -5.76 -0.45
CA LEU A 134 8.69 -4.67 0.41
C LEU A 134 7.22 -4.87 0.75
N CYS A 135 6.93 -5.33 1.96
CA CYS A 135 5.58 -5.39 2.53
C CYS A 135 5.19 -4.00 3.06
N SER A 136 4.30 -3.29 2.36
CA SER A 136 4.07 -1.88 2.68
C SER A 136 2.60 -1.50 2.66
N GLY A 137 2.17 -0.78 3.72
CA GLY A 137 0.81 -0.33 3.93
C GLY A 137 -0.05 -1.33 4.71
N ILE A 138 -1.34 -1.03 4.80
CA ILE A 138 -2.32 -1.89 5.48
C ILE A 138 -2.85 -2.99 4.53
N SER A 139 -3.27 -4.12 5.10
CA SER A 139 -3.94 -5.18 4.34
C SER A 139 -5.33 -4.74 3.88
N ALA A 140 -5.83 -5.37 2.82
CA ALA A 140 -7.23 -5.24 2.41
C ALA A 140 -8.16 -5.98 3.39
N CYS A 141 -9.44 -5.59 3.39
CA CYS A 141 -10.47 -6.26 4.18
C CYS A 141 -10.60 -7.72 3.75
N GLY A 142 -10.64 -8.66 4.70
CA GLY A 142 -10.73 -10.10 4.44
C GLY A 142 -9.39 -10.83 4.29
N VAL A 143 -8.29 -10.12 4.06
CA VAL A 143 -6.94 -10.71 4.04
C VAL A 143 -6.52 -11.12 5.46
N TRP A 144 -5.80 -12.23 5.57
CA TRP A 144 -5.31 -12.72 6.87
C TRP A 144 -4.47 -11.68 7.60
N LYS A 145 -4.62 -11.61 8.91
CA LYS A 145 -3.83 -10.70 9.76
C LYS A 145 -2.32 -10.96 9.68
N ASP A 146 -1.93 -12.21 9.45
CA ASP A 146 -0.55 -12.68 9.37
C ASP A 146 0.02 -12.72 7.93
N VAL A 147 -0.64 -12.07 6.96
CA VAL A 147 -0.22 -12.09 5.55
C VAL A 147 1.24 -11.70 5.36
N TYR A 148 1.72 -10.66 6.04
CA TYR A 148 3.11 -10.24 5.94
C TYR A 148 4.09 -11.21 6.62
N VAL A 149 3.65 -11.94 7.64
CA VAL A 149 4.43 -13.04 8.24
C VAL A 149 4.61 -14.16 7.22
N ARG A 150 3.53 -14.57 6.54
CA ARG A 150 3.58 -15.59 5.48
C ARG A 150 4.52 -15.19 4.35
N ILE A 151 4.42 -13.94 3.87
CA ILE A 151 5.33 -13.41 2.84
C ILE A 151 6.79 -13.42 3.33
N SER A 152 7.05 -13.05 4.58
CA SER A 152 8.41 -13.07 5.14
C SER A 152 8.98 -14.49 5.23
N GLN A 153 8.16 -15.50 5.52
CA GLN A 153 8.53 -16.90 5.52
C GLN A 153 8.90 -17.35 4.10
N MET A 154 8.04 -17.08 3.12
CA MET A 154 8.32 -17.38 1.70
C MET A 154 9.65 -16.75 1.24
N CYS A 155 9.94 -15.51 1.66
CA CYS A 155 11.23 -14.87 1.39
C CYS A 155 12.38 -15.66 2.02
N GLY A 156 12.23 -16.10 3.27
CA GLY A 156 13.23 -16.90 3.98
C GLY A 156 13.53 -18.22 3.28
N ASP A 157 12.51 -18.91 2.80
CA ASP A 157 12.61 -20.22 2.14
C ASP A 157 13.44 -20.19 0.86
N VAL A 158 13.41 -19.07 0.11
CA VAL A 158 14.19 -18.88 -1.12
C VAL A 158 15.45 -18.03 -0.93
N GLY A 159 15.69 -17.47 0.26
CA GLY A 159 16.81 -16.58 0.53
C GLY A 159 16.62 -15.15 0.00
N ALA A 160 15.40 -14.72 -0.27
CA ALA A 160 15.04 -13.33 -0.57
C ALA A 160 15.03 -12.47 0.72
N LYS A 161 15.11 -11.15 0.57
CA LYS A 161 15.08 -10.21 1.68
C LYS A 161 13.66 -9.62 1.81
N CYS A 162 13.13 -9.56 3.04
CA CYS A 162 11.84 -8.95 3.31
C CYS A 162 11.99 -7.67 4.15
N ILE A 163 11.30 -6.61 3.76
CA ILE A 163 11.25 -5.31 4.46
C ILE A 163 9.79 -5.04 4.82
N LEU A 164 9.54 -4.55 6.04
CA LEU A 164 8.20 -4.24 6.54
C LEU A 164 8.03 -2.74 6.82
N ASP A 165 7.05 -2.10 6.16
CA ASP A 165 6.61 -0.72 6.41
C ASP A 165 5.08 -0.65 6.52
N THR A 166 4.55 -0.98 7.66
CA THR A 166 3.11 -0.98 7.94
C THR A 166 2.83 -0.32 9.30
N ASN A 167 1.56 -0.19 9.67
CA ASN A 167 1.15 0.49 10.89
C ASN A 167 0.01 -0.24 11.62
N GLY A 168 -0.30 0.24 12.83
CA GLY A 168 -1.42 -0.23 13.63
C GLY A 168 -1.41 -1.74 13.88
N ALA A 169 -2.59 -2.36 13.81
CA ALA A 169 -2.74 -3.80 14.03
C ALA A 169 -1.92 -4.65 13.04
N ASN A 170 -1.79 -4.22 11.78
CA ASN A 170 -0.97 -4.94 10.81
C ASN A 170 0.50 -5.02 11.22
N LEU A 171 1.04 -3.96 11.83
CA LEU A 171 2.41 -3.98 12.33
C LEU A 171 2.57 -4.97 13.50
N LEU A 172 1.67 -4.89 14.49
CA LEU A 172 1.70 -5.80 15.66
C LEU A 172 1.56 -7.27 15.24
N ASP A 173 0.60 -7.58 14.38
CA ASP A 173 0.36 -8.93 13.87
C ASP A 173 1.54 -9.47 13.06
N SER A 174 2.34 -8.57 12.45
CA SER A 174 3.48 -8.92 11.60
C SER A 174 4.81 -9.09 12.35
N LEU A 175 4.94 -8.64 13.60
CA LEU A 175 6.23 -8.68 14.34
C LEU A 175 6.82 -10.09 14.52
N ARG A 176 6.04 -11.15 14.32
CA ARG A 176 6.50 -12.55 14.38
C ARG A 176 7.23 -13.02 13.11
N GLY A 177 7.22 -12.21 12.04
CA GLY A 177 7.90 -12.52 10.77
C GLY A 177 9.41 -12.28 10.84
N HIS A 178 10.10 -12.73 9.80
CA HIS A 178 11.54 -12.55 9.62
C HIS A 178 11.82 -11.44 8.60
N TYR A 179 12.27 -10.29 9.06
CA TYR A 179 12.50 -9.12 8.23
C TYR A 179 13.96 -8.69 8.28
N LEU A 180 14.50 -8.29 7.12
CA LEU A 180 15.79 -7.58 7.04
C LEU A 180 15.70 -6.23 7.75
N MET A 181 14.55 -5.56 7.62
CA MET A 181 14.30 -4.25 8.21
C MET A 181 12.81 -4.07 8.49
N ILE A 182 12.50 -3.42 9.62
CA ILE A 182 11.18 -2.88 9.94
C ILE A 182 11.33 -1.36 10.07
N LYS A 183 10.44 -0.58 9.46
CA LYS A 183 10.52 0.88 9.41
C LYS A 183 9.32 1.55 10.09
N PRO A 184 9.21 1.55 11.41
CA PRO A 184 8.20 2.31 12.12
C PRO A 184 8.58 3.80 12.18
N ASN A 185 7.58 4.68 12.16
CA ASN A 185 7.76 6.06 12.61
C ASN A 185 7.70 6.16 14.16
N ALA A 186 7.95 7.35 14.72
CA ALA A 186 7.97 7.52 16.18
C ALA A 186 6.64 7.16 16.85
N ARG A 187 5.50 7.47 16.24
CA ARG A 187 4.18 7.13 16.75
C ARG A 187 3.93 5.62 16.71
N GLU A 188 4.21 4.98 15.58
CA GLU A 188 4.10 3.53 15.42
C GLU A 188 4.99 2.78 16.41
N LEU A 189 6.21 3.29 16.65
CA LEU A 189 7.11 2.71 17.64
C LEU A 189 6.55 2.83 19.07
N THR A 190 5.98 3.97 19.42
CA THR A 190 5.31 4.18 20.71
C THR A 190 4.14 3.20 20.90
N GLU A 191 3.32 3.01 19.87
CA GLU A 191 2.21 2.04 19.89
C GLU A 191 2.71 0.59 20.13
N ILE A 192 3.85 0.21 19.54
CA ILE A 192 4.47 -1.11 19.75
C ILE A 192 4.99 -1.28 21.18
N CYS A 193 5.68 -0.26 21.70
CA CYS A 193 6.32 -0.33 23.02
C CYS A 193 5.33 -0.15 24.18
N GLY A 194 4.09 0.24 23.93
CA GLY A 194 3.06 0.44 24.94
C GLY A 194 3.31 1.64 25.86
N GLN A 195 4.01 2.65 25.37
CA GLN A 195 4.31 3.90 26.10
C GLN A 195 3.52 5.09 25.57
#